data_ad4bd957987e5225b2ab97dff3f2b42d
#
_entry.id   ad4bd957987e5225b2ab97dff3f2b42d
#
_cell.length_a   1.000
_cell.length_b   1.000
_cell.length_c   1.000
_cell.angle_alpha   90.00
_cell.angle_beta   90.00
_cell.angle_gamma   90.00
#
_symmetry.space_group_name_H-M   'P 1'
#
loop_
_entity.id
_entity.type
_entity.pdbx_description
1 polymer ?
#
loop_
_entity_poly.entity_id
_entity_poly.type
_entity_poly.pdbx_seq_one_letter_code
_entity_poly.pdbx_strand_id
1 'polypeptide(L)'
;METTSTREIFFGLEEYLKFKGNNEDIAIIRDFVKILDNDDIEGAILEYCVKYLSNHDSSDKIFRSIFDYKKKINSNEIYDAMSRSQIKSKIWLVEELENVRQRLPDPVYKQIVVMAGWFGQIKTIYDKKLTYRKMRIVELDKNACETSDYIFNLSELENYKVKAVNADINNLILHKNGYEWNVENFKEGTKYSEKFLPDLIINTSAEHMTDEWYKQIRFKEMESNPIVAIQSNNLFDIPEHINCVHSVDHMKKKFPMREILFEGELQLKGYKRVMLIGRP
;
A
#
# COMPACT_ATOMS: atom_id res chain seq x y z
N MET A 1 -14.05 -16.74 4.04
CA MET A 1 -13.70 -15.32 4.26
C MET A 1 -14.98 -14.59 4.62
N GLU A 2 -15.03 -13.91 5.76
CA GLU A 2 -16.10 -12.94 6.01
C GLU A 2 -15.95 -11.80 5.00
N THR A 3 -17.00 -11.53 4.25
CA THR A 3 -17.04 -10.40 3.32
C THR A 3 -16.88 -9.11 4.12
N THR A 4 -15.95 -8.25 3.73
CA THR A 4 -15.81 -6.92 4.32
C THR A 4 -17.12 -6.17 4.14
N SER A 5 -17.77 -5.76 5.22
CA SER A 5 -19.06 -5.10 5.16
C SER A 5 -18.92 -3.68 4.59
N THR A 6 -19.98 -3.19 3.96
CA THR A 6 -20.07 -1.80 3.48
C THR A 6 -19.69 -0.78 4.56
N ARG A 7 -20.06 -1.05 5.81
CA ARG A 7 -19.69 -0.24 6.96
C ARG A 7 -18.18 -0.09 7.15
N GLU A 8 -17.40 -1.16 6.96
CA GLU A 8 -15.94 -1.10 7.08
C GLU A 8 -15.30 -0.24 5.99
N ILE A 9 -15.91 -0.20 4.80
CA ILE A 9 -15.46 0.66 3.69
C ILE A 9 -15.67 2.14 4.04
N PHE A 10 -16.85 2.47 4.54
CA PHE A 10 -17.13 3.85 4.99
C PHE A 10 -16.22 4.28 6.12
N PHE A 11 -15.89 3.40 7.06
CA PHE A 11 -14.91 3.68 8.10
C PHE A 11 -13.51 3.89 7.51
N GLY A 12 -13.12 3.16 6.47
CA GLY A 12 -11.87 3.38 5.74
C GLY A 12 -11.84 4.75 5.06
N LEU A 13 -12.91 5.13 4.39
CA LEU A 13 -13.08 6.46 3.78
C LEU A 13 -13.05 7.58 4.83
N GLU A 14 -13.71 7.40 5.97
CA GLU A 14 -13.66 8.36 7.08
C GLU A 14 -12.22 8.56 7.58
N GLU A 15 -11.46 7.51 7.80
CA GLU A 15 -10.06 7.61 8.24
C GLU A 15 -9.21 8.33 7.18
N TYR A 16 -9.41 8.03 5.90
CA TYR A 16 -8.72 8.69 4.81
C TYR A 16 -9.04 10.19 4.75
N LEU A 17 -10.30 10.58 4.87
CA LEU A 17 -10.72 11.99 4.85
C LEU A 17 -10.21 12.76 6.07
N LYS A 18 -10.19 12.14 7.26
CA LYS A 18 -9.54 12.72 8.45
C LYS A 18 -8.07 13.01 8.20
N PHE A 19 -7.37 12.04 7.60
CA PHE A 19 -5.96 12.20 7.24
C PHE A 19 -5.75 13.34 6.23
N LYS A 20 -6.66 13.49 5.27
CA LYS A 20 -6.65 14.63 4.32
C LYS A 20 -7.03 15.97 4.95
N GLY A 21 -7.66 15.97 6.12
CA GLY A 21 -8.16 17.17 6.79
C GLY A 21 -9.47 17.69 6.20
N ASN A 22 -10.26 16.83 5.54
CA ASN A 22 -11.56 17.17 4.97
C ASN A 22 -12.71 16.84 5.94
N ASN A 23 -13.03 17.76 6.83
CA ASN A 23 -14.03 17.56 7.89
C ASN A 23 -15.48 17.61 7.39
N GLU A 24 -15.76 18.30 6.29
CA GLU A 24 -17.13 18.42 5.75
C GLU A 24 -17.57 17.08 5.16
N ASP A 25 -16.75 16.44 4.36
CA ASP A 25 -17.05 15.13 3.77
C ASP A 25 -17.13 14.03 4.83
N ILE A 26 -16.37 14.13 5.94
CA ILE A 26 -16.48 13.22 7.08
C ILE A 26 -17.89 13.25 7.69
N ALA A 27 -18.49 14.42 7.86
CA ALA A 27 -19.82 14.54 8.42
C ALA A 27 -20.86 13.85 7.53
N ILE A 28 -20.76 14.02 6.22
CA ILE A 28 -21.63 13.38 5.23
C ILE A 28 -21.50 11.86 5.29
N ILE A 29 -20.27 11.33 5.29
CA ILE A 29 -20.04 9.87 5.38
C ILE A 29 -20.62 9.31 6.68
N ARG A 30 -20.45 9.98 7.80
CA ARG A 30 -21.02 9.55 9.09
C ARG A 30 -22.54 9.51 9.08
N ASP A 31 -23.17 10.44 8.43
CA ASP A 31 -24.64 10.45 8.31
C ASP A 31 -25.13 9.33 7.40
N PHE A 32 -24.42 9.02 6.32
CA PHE A 32 -24.70 7.84 5.49
C PHE A 32 -24.54 6.54 6.26
N VAL A 33 -23.46 6.37 7.04
CA VAL A 33 -23.23 5.17 7.85
C VAL A 33 -24.35 4.91 8.86
N LYS A 34 -24.99 5.98 9.38
CA LYS A 34 -26.14 5.86 10.29
C LYS A 34 -27.41 5.35 9.60
N ILE A 35 -27.56 5.64 8.30
CA ILE A 35 -28.75 5.27 7.49
C ILE A 35 -28.62 3.84 6.98
N LEU A 36 -27.38 3.32 6.88
CA LEU A 36 -27.09 1.97 6.36
C LEU A 36 -27.34 0.89 7.42
N ASP A 37 -28.57 0.52 7.61
CA ASP A 37 -28.95 -0.69 8.41
C ASP A 37 -29.04 -1.97 7.56
N ASN A 38 -28.83 -1.90 6.25
CA ASN A 38 -28.97 -3.04 5.33
C ASN A 38 -27.82 -3.14 4.34
N ASP A 39 -27.22 -4.35 4.24
CA ASP A 39 -26.08 -4.66 3.35
C ASP A 39 -26.45 -4.62 1.84
N ASP A 40 -27.73 -4.55 1.48
CA ASP A 40 -28.23 -4.58 0.10
C ASP A 40 -28.10 -3.25 -0.69
N ILE A 41 -27.63 -2.19 -0.05
CA ILE A 41 -27.52 -0.86 -0.69
C ILE A 41 -26.08 -0.57 -1.17
N GLU A 42 -25.22 -1.56 -1.15
CA GLU A 42 -23.75 -1.47 -1.25
C GLU A 42 -23.21 -0.68 -2.45
N GLY A 43 -23.60 -1.04 -3.64
CA GLY A 43 -22.98 -0.48 -4.85
C GLY A 43 -23.37 0.97 -5.13
N ALA A 44 -24.64 1.33 -4.91
CA ALA A 44 -25.18 2.64 -5.29
C ALA A 44 -24.74 3.77 -4.35
N ILE A 45 -24.65 3.50 -3.05
CA ILE A 45 -24.23 4.51 -2.06
C ILE A 45 -22.73 4.73 -2.11
N LEU A 46 -21.96 3.66 -2.27
CA LEU A 46 -20.52 3.77 -2.41
C LEU A 46 -20.19 4.54 -3.70
N GLU A 47 -20.86 4.23 -4.81
CA GLU A 47 -20.73 5.00 -6.06
C GLU A 47 -21.11 6.47 -5.88
N TYR A 48 -22.17 6.77 -5.13
CA TYR A 48 -22.59 8.12 -4.82
C TYR A 48 -21.55 8.85 -3.96
N CYS A 49 -21.04 8.23 -2.90
CA CYS A 49 -20.00 8.80 -2.06
C CYS A 49 -18.71 9.07 -2.85
N VAL A 50 -18.31 8.15 -3.73
CA VAL A 50 -17.15 8.32 -4.60
C VAL A 50 -17.39 9.47 -5.59
N LYS A 51 -18.55 9.56 -6.21
CA LYS A 51 -18.91 10.66 -7.12
C LYS A 51 -18.93 12.00 -6.40
N TYR A 52 -19.45 12.04 -5.18
CA TYR A 52 -19.49 13.24 -4.36
C TYR A 52 -18.08 13.69 -3.98
N LEU A 53 -17.26 12.78 -3.48
CA LEU A 53 -15.87 13.04 -3.11
C LEU A 53 -15.02 13.45 -4.32
N SER A 54 -15.26 12.85 -5.50
CA SER A 54 -14.51 13.13 -6.72
C SER A 54 -14.77 14.53 -7.29
N ASN A 55 -15.83 15.20 -6.88
CA ASN A 55 -16.11 16.56 -7.33
C ASN A 55 -15.32 17.64 -6.58
N HIS A 56 -14.72 17.30 -5.45
CA HIS A 56 -14.04 18.25 -4.58
C HIS A 56 -12.51 18.24 -4.61
N ASP A 57 -11.89 17.18 -5.13
CA ASP A 57 -10.41 17.10 -5.23
C ASP A 57 -9.94 16.13 -6.32
N SER A 58 -8.85 16.48 -7.00
CA SER A 58 -8.25 15.65 -8.05
C SER A 58 -7.69 14.31 -7.55
N SER A 59 -7.42 14.18 -6.26
CA SER A 59 -6.96 12.94 -5.64
C SER A 59 -8.07 11.89 -5.49
N ASP A 60 -9.33 12.30 -5.55
CA ASP A 60 -10.48 11.40 -5.47
C ASP A 60 -10.72 10.63 -6.78
N LYS A 61 -9.97 10.98 -7.85
CA LYS A 61 -9.89 10.18 -9.07
C LYS A 61 -9.53 8.73 -8.81
N ILE A 62 -8.80 8.44 -7.73
CA ILE A 62 -8.41 7.08 -7.37
C ILE A 62 -9.60 6.24 -6.96
N PHE A 63 -10.45 6.75 -6.08
CA PHE A 63 -11.67 6.05 -5.70
C PHE A 63 -12.59 5.85 -6.91
N ARG A 64 -12.75 6.87 -7.73
CA ARG A 64 -13.53 6.78 -8.97
C ARG A 64 -12.98 5.73 -9.92
N SER A 65 -11.66 5.67 -10.07
CA SER A 65 -11.01 4.70 -10.95
C SER A 65 -11.12 3.27 -10.44
N ILE A 66 -11.06 3.05 -9.13
CA ILE A 66 -11.33 1.75 -8.52
C ILE A 66 -12.75 1.30 -8.87
N PHE A 67 -13.73 2.20 -8.86
CA PHE A 67 -15.11 1.89 -9.24
C PHE A 67 -15.33 1.70 -10.73
N ASP A 68 -14.71 2.51 -11.57
CA ASP A 68 -14.78 2.35 -13.02
C ASP A 68 -14.16 1.02 -13.47
N TYR A 69 -13.15 0.54 -12.72
CA TYR A 69 -12.50 -0.76 -12.95
C TYR A 69 -13.23 -1.96 -12.30
N LYS A 70 -14.27 -1.72 -11.49
CA LYS A 70 -15.10 -2.72 -10.80
C LYS A 70 -15.55 -3.86 -11.71
N LYS A 71 -15.71 -3.64 -13.01
CA LYS A 71 -16.08 -4.66 -13.99
C LYS A 71 -15.00 -5.72 -14.24
N LYS A 72 -13.73 -5.46 -13.83
CA LYS A 72 -12.57 -6.33 -14.08
C LYS A 72 -12.00 -6.96 -12.81
N ILE A 73 -12.38 -6.46 -11.64
CA ILE A 73 -11.85 -6.88 -10.34
C ILE A 73 -13.00 -7.42 -9.49
N ASN A 74 -12.68 -8.42 -8.67
CA ASN A 74 -13.59 -8.89 -7.64
C ASN A 74 -13.90 -7.73 -6.67
N SER A 75 -15.18 -7.39 -6.53
CA SER A 75 -15.62 -6.29 -5.66
C SER A 75 -15.18 -6.46 -4.21
N ASN A 76 -15.11 -7.71 -3.70
CA ASN A 76 -14.68 -8.00 -2.34
C ASN A 76 -13.20 -7.61 -2.11
N GLU A 77 -12.33 -7.78 -3.10
CA GLU A 77 -10.92 -7.41 -3.00
C GLU A 77 -10.74 -5.90 -2.91
N ILE A 78 -11.52 -5.14 -3.68
CA ILE A 78 -11.51 -3.67 -3.58
C ILE A 78 -11.99 -3.23 -2.19
N TYR A 79 -13.05 -3.86 -1.69
CA TYR A 79 -13.61 -3.55 -0.38
C TYR A 79 -12.62 -3.84 0.74
N ASP A 80 -11.93 -4.98 0.67
CA ASP A 80 -10.89 -5.29 1.64
C ASP A 80 -9.74 -4.27 1.59
N ALA A 81 -9.27 -3.92 0.39
CA ALA A 81 -8.22 -2.92 0.19
C ALA A 81 -8.56 -1.54 0.79
N MET A 82 -9.85 -1.20 0.81
CA MET A 82 -10.38 0.08 1.31
C MET A 82 -10.91 -0.01 2.74
N SER A 83 -10.80 -1.16 3.40
CA SER A 83 -11.28 -1.32 4.77
C SER A 83 -10.57 -0.38 5.73
N ARG A 84 -11.26 -0.04 6.83
CA ARG A 84 -10.72 0.86 7.87
C ARG A 84 -9.36 0.41 8.38
N SER A 85 -9.19 -0.90 8.57
CA SER A 85 -7.96 -1.49 9.07
C SER A 85 -6.80 -1.32 8.09
N GLN A 86 -7.05 -1.52 6.80
CA GLN A 86 -6.07 -1.33 5.74
C GLN A 86 -5.64 0.14 5.63
N ILE A 87 -6.60 1.07 5.62
CA ILE A 87 -6.31 2.51 5.55
C ILE A 87 -5.54 2.98 6.78
N LYS A 88 -5.98 2.64 7.99
CA LYS A 88 -5.26 2.99 9.24
C LYS A 88 -3.84 2.46 9.28
N SER A 89 -3.64 1.22 8.86
CA SER A 89 -2.32 0.60 8.81
C SER A 89 -1.36 1.36 7.88
N LYS A 90 -1.86 1.81 6.71
CA LYS A 90 -1.06 2.56 5.74
C LYS A 90 -0.82 4.01 6.16
N ILE A 91 -1.79 4.66 6.80
CA ILE A 91 -1.60 5.99 7.41
C ILE A 91 -0.49 5.92 8.47
N TRP A 92 -0.58 4.96 9.40
CA TRP A 92 0.43 4.77 10.42
C TRP A 92 1.84 4.57 9.83
N LEU A 93 1.95 3.73 8.80
CA LEU A 93 3.23 3.54 8.11
C LEU A 93 3.78 4.85 7.54
N VAL A 94 2.95 5.63 6.86
CA VAL A 94 3.39 6.88 6.23
C VAL A 94 3.77 7.94 7.26
N GLU A 95 3.06 8.02 8.38
CA GLU A 95 3.39 8.90 9.51
C GLU A 95 4.74 8.54 10.13
N GLU A 96 5.01 7.25 10.35
CA GLU A 96 6.29 6.83 10.92
C GLU A 96 7.44 6.96 9.92
N LEU A 97 7.21 6.75 8.63
CA LEU A 97 8.20 7.05 7.59
C LEU A 97 8.54 8.55 7.55
N GLU A 98 7.55 9.42 7.73
CA GLU A 98 7.79 10.87 7.83
C GLU A 98 8.61 11.21 9.08
N ASN A 99 8.27 10.63 10.24
CA ASN A 99 9.01 10.80 11.49
C ASN A 99 10.48 10.32 11.36
N VAL A 100 10.70 9.19 10.67
CA VAL A 100 12.04 8.68 10.39
C VAL A 100 12.78 9.64 9.45
N ARG A 101 12.13 10.08 8.38
CA ARG A 101 12.72 10.98 7.38
C ARG A 101 13.23 12.29 8.00
N GLN A 102 12.45 12.88 8.92
CA GLN A 102 12.83 14.13 9.58
C GLN A 102 14.12 14.01 10.42
N ARG A 103 14.50 12.80 10.81
CA ARG A 103 15.73 12.52 11.58
C ARG A 103 16.92 12.15 10.71
N LEU A 104 16.72 12.02 9.39
CA LEU A 104 17.79 11.66 8.45
C LEU A 104 18.44 12.88 7.81
N PRO A 105 19.74 12.81 7.47
CA PRO A 105 20.45 13.89 6.81
C PRO A 105 19.90 14.25 5.42
N ASP A 106 19.43 13.26 4.66
CA ASP A 106 18.80 13.44 3.35
C ASP A 106 17.29 13.22 3.49
N PRO A 107 16.47 14.27 3.35
CA PRO A 107 15.05 14.23 3.66
C PRO A 107 14.18 13.65 2.54
N VAL A 108 14.72 13.09 1.48
CA VAL A 108 13.92 12.64 0.33
C VAL A 108 14.15 11.16 0.02
N TYR A 109 13.09 10.36 0.01
CA TYR A 109 13.08 9.04 -0.61
C TYR A 109 12.92 9.21 -2.12
N LYS A 110 14.00 9.02 -2.89
CA LYS A 110 14.01 9.29 -4.34
C LYS A 110 13.33 8.16 -5.12
N GLN A 111 13.63 6.92 -4.77
CA GLN A 111 13.17 5.73 -5.47
C GLN A 111 12.58 4.73 -4.46
N ILE A 112 11.29 4.44 -4.62
CA ILE A 112 10.53 3.61 -3.69
C ILE A 112 10.08 2.33 -4.39
N VAL A 113 10.28 1.18 -3.75
CA VAL A 113 9.67 -0.09 -4.12
C VAL A 113 8.62 -0.46 -3.08
N VAL A 114 7.40 -0.72 -3.52
CA VAL A 114 6.33 -1.30 -2.70
C VAL A 114 6.16 -2.75 -3.11
N MET A 115 6.48 -3.67 -2.22
CA MET A 115 6.38 -5.10 -2.42
C MET A 115 4.99 -5.61 -2.08
N ALA A 116 4.41 -6.49 -2.91
CA ALA A 116 3.03 -6.96 -2.80
C ALA A 116 2.07 -5.79 -2.58
N GLY A 117 2.18 -4.81 -3.47
CA GLY A 117 1.51 -3.52 -3.30
C GLY A 117 0.04 -3.52 -3.68
N TRP A 118 -0.47 -4.67 -4.17
CA TRP A 118 -1.85 -4.87 -4.59
C TRP A 118 -2.29 -3.75 -5.56
N PHE A 119 -3.38 -3.04 -5.26
CA PHE A 119 -3.88 -1.93 -6.09
C PHE A 119 -3.10 -0.61 -5.88
N GLY A 120 -2.01 -0.63 -5.10
CA GLY A 120 -1.16 0.53 -4.89
C GLY A 120 -1.78 1.68 -4.09
N GLN A 121 -2.87 1.43 -3.34
CA GLN A 121 -3.59 2.47 -2.58
C GLN A 121 -2.71 3.22 -1.56
N ILE A 122 -1.56 2.66 -1.17
CA ILE A 122 -0.58 3.34 -0.31
C ILE A 122 -0.05 4.63 -0.94
N LYS A 123 0.00 4.73 -2.27
CA LYS A 123 0.47 5.92 -2.98
C LYS A 123 -0.30 7.17 -2.58
N THR A 124 -1.63 7.10 -2.53
CA THR A 124 -2.49 8.23 -2.18
C THR A 124 -2.22 8.80 -0.80
N ILE A 125 -1.99 7.89 0.15
CA ILE A 125 -1.67 8.24 1.53
C ILE A 125 -0.25 8.81 1.58
N TYR A 126 0.67 8.20 0.84
CA TYR A 126 2.06 8.61 0.76
C TYR A 126 2.22 10.03 0.20
N ASP A 127 1.54 10.34 -0.90
CA ASP A 127 1.60 11.64 -1.58
C ASP A 127 1.18 12.82 -0.67
N LYS A 128 0.39 12.56 0.36
CA LYS A 128 -0.04 13.60 1.31
C LYS A 128 1.09 14.09 2.21
N LYS A 129 2.03 13.23 2.55
CA LYS A 129 3.05 13.49 3.57
C LYS A 129 4.47 13.51 3.01
N LEU A 130 4.75 12.68 2.00
CA LEU A 130 6.09 12.37 1.55
C LEU A 130 6.25 12.67 0.07
N THR A 131 7.43 13.16 -0.30
CA THR A 131 7.81 13.39 -1.70
C THR A 131 8.76 12.31 -2.18
N TYR A 132 8.66 11.93 -3.45
CA TYR A 132 9.53 10.95 -4.10
C TYR A 132 9.68 11.27 -5.59
N ARG A 133 10.70 10.70 -6.21
CA ARG A 133 10.94 10.84 -7.65
C ARG A 133 10.26 9.74 -8.46
N LYS A 134 10.41 8.49 -8.01
CA LYS A 134 9.83 7.31 -8.66
C LYS A 134 9.33 6.30 -7.63
N MET A 135 8.20 5.64 -7.93
CA MET A 135 7.68 4.51 -7.16
C MET A 135 7.39 3.34 -8.09
N ARG A 136 7.75 2.14 -7.66
CA ARG A 136 7.40 0.88 -8.33
C ARG A 136 6.59 0.02 -7.39
N ILE A 137 5.43 -0.42 -7.86
CA ILE A 137 4.51 -1.28 -7.13
C ILE A 137 4.67 -2.68 -7.71
N VAL A 138 5.36 -3.54 -6.99
CA VAL A 138 5.60 -4.92 -7.41
C VAL A 138 4.46 -5.79 -6.91
N GLU A 139 3.81 -6.48 -7.82
CA GLU A 139 2.63 -7.30 -7.53
C GLU A 139 2.61 -8.53 -8.43
N LEU A 140 2.21 -9.67 -7.86
CA LEU A 140 2.12 -10.95 -8.57
C LEU A 140 0.88 -11.02 -9.46
N ASP A 141 -0.26 -10.47 -8.98
CA ASP A 141 -1.51 -10.45 -9.73
C ASP A 141 -1.45 -9.40 -10.83
N LYS A 142 -1.50 -9.87 -12.07
CA LYS A 142 -1.49 -9.01 -13.26
C LYS A 142 -2.69 -8.07 -13.30
N ASN A 143 -3.88 -8.50 -12.87
CA ASN A 143 -5.08 -7.66 -12.87
C ASN A 143 -4.93 -6.51 -11.85
N ALA A 144 -4.35 -6.80 -10.70
CA ALA A 144 -4.03 -5.76 -9.71
C ALA A 144 -2.99 -4.76 -10.26
N CYS A 145 -1.96 -5.24 -10.99
CA CYS A 145 -1.00 -4.38 -11.68
C CYS A 145 -1.67 -3.47 -12.71
N GLU A 146 -2.51 -4.02 -13.59
CA GLU A 146 -3.24 -3.26 -14.61
C GLU A 146 -4.14 -2.19 -13.97
N THR A 147 -4.81 -2.55 -12.89
CA THR A 147 -5.67 -1.65 -12.12
C THR A 147 -4.87 -0.53 -11.48
N SER A 148 -3.77 -0.87 -10.82
CA SER A 148 -2.86 0.10 -10.22
C SER A 148 -2.34 1.10 -11.27
N ASP A 149 -1.88 0.61 -12.42
CA ASP A 149 -1.42 1.46 -13.51
C ASP A 149 -2.53 2.35 -14.06
N TYR A 150 -3.72 1.81 -14.26
CA TYR A 150 -4.86 2.61 -14.71
C TYR A 150 -5.18 3.74 -13.72
N ILE A 151 -5.22 3.43 -12.42
CA ILE A 151 -5.51 4.41 -11.37
C ILE A 151 -4.47 5.55 -11.35
N PHE A 152 -3.17 5.22 -11.47
CA PHE A 152 -2.10 6.20 -11.29
C PHE A 152 -1.65 6.90 -12.56
N ASN A 153 -1.93 6.33 -13.74
CA ASN A 153 -1.60 6.95 -15.02
C ASN A 153 -2.74 7.75 -15.65
N LEU A 154 -3.82 8.00 -14.91
CA LEU A 154 -4.91 8.88 -15.35
C LEU A 154 -4.49 10.34 -15.55
N SER A 155 -3.40 10.77 -14.93
CA SER A 155 -2.76 12.04 -15.26
C SER A 155 -1.62 11.76 -16.26
N GLU A 156 -1.86 11.95 -17.52
CA GLU A 156 -0.88 11.77 -18.63
C GLU A 156 0.39 12.63 -18.48
N LEU A 157 0.45 13.48 -17.45
CA LEU A 157 1.50 14.49 -17.26
C LEU A 157 2.69 14.01 -16.40
N GLU A 158 2.58 12.90 -15.70
CA GLU A 158 3.66 12.42 -14.82
C GLU A 158 4.32 11.16 -15.37
N ASN A 159 4.95 11.26 -16.54
CA ASN A 159 5.81 10.26 -17.17
C ASN A 159 6.33 9.18 -16.20
N TYR A 160 5.59 8.09 -16.01
CA TYR A 160 6.03 6.88 -15.30
C TYR A 160 6.60 7.09 -13.89
N LYS A 161 6.16 8.15 -13.19
CA LYS A 161 6.56 8.40 -11.79
C LYS A 161 6.16 7.23 -10.90
N VAL A 162 4.95 6.70 -11.10
CA VAL A 162 4.45 5.49 -10.46
C VAL A 162 4.13 4.45 -11.52
N LYS A 163 4.58 3.22 -11.31
CA LYS A 163 4.36 2.14 -12.26
C LYS A 163 4.24 0.80 -11.53
N ALA A 164 3.27 -0.03 -11.94
CA ALA A 164 3.20 -1.41 -11.49
C ALA A 164 4.20 -2.29 -12.23
N VAL A 165 4.75 -3.25 -11.52
CA VAL A 165 5.66 -4.28 -12.03
C VAL A 165 5.05 -5.64 -11.71
N ASN A 166 4.61 -6.37 -12.73
CA ASN A 166 4.09 -7.72 -12.53
C ASN A 166 5.25 -8.71 -12.37
N ALA A 167 5.54 -9.04 -11.11
CA ALA A 167 6.62 -9.95 -10.76
C ALA A 167 6.37 -10.65 -9.43
N ASP A 168 6.89 -11.87 -9.30
CA ASP A 168 6.97 -12.56 -8.01
C ASP A 168 8.17 -12.01 -7.22
N ILE A 169 7.89 -11.42 -6.07
CA ILE A 169 8.93 -10.83 -5.20
C ILE A 169 9.93 -11.87 -4.68
N ASN A 170 9.54 -13.14 -4.55
CA ASN A 170 10.45 -14.21 -4.13
C ASN A 170 11.50 -14.55 -5.21
N ASN A 171 11.24 -14.14 -6.45
CA ASN A 171 12.16 -14.33 -7.58
C ASN A 171 12.97 -13.06 -7.90
N LEU A 172 12.73 -11.96 -7.20
CA LEU A 172 13.46 -10.71 -7.38
C LEU A 172 14.72 -10.70 -6.50
N ILE A 173 15.86 -10.52 -7.14
CA ILE A 173 17.15 -10.41 -6.45
C ILE A 173 17.59 -8.95 -6.50
N LEU A 174 17.86 -8.38 -5.32
CA LEU A 174 18.44 -7.05 -5.20
C LEU A 174 19.96 -7.16 -5.32
N HIS A 175 20.47 -6.70 -6.45
CA HIS A 175 21.91 -6.64 -6.73
C HIS A 175 22.52 -5.29 -6.31
N LYS A 176 23.85 -5.18 -6.40
CA LYS A 176 24.57 -3.91 -6.14
C LYS A 176 23.98 -2.70 -6.89
N ASN A 177 23.50 -2.90 -8.12
CA ASN A 177 22.94 -1.88 -8.98
C ASN A 177 21.40 -1.77 -8.89
N GLY A 178 20.78 -2.39 -7.88
CA GLY A 178 19.33 -2.41 -7.70
C GLY A 178 18.65 -3.65 -8.27
N TYR A 179 17.32 -3.58 -8.36
CA TYR A 179 16.51 -4.58 -9.05
C TYR A 179 16.61 -4.42 -10.56
N GLU A 180 16.48 -5.54 -11.26
CA GLU A 180 16.31 -5.57 -12.71
C GLU A 180 15.03 -6.34 -13.03
N TRP A 181 14.12 -5.71 -13.74
CA TRP A 181 12.83 -6.28 -14.11
C TRP A 181 12.34 -5.79 -15.46
N ASN A 182 11.35 -6.48 -16.00
CA ASN A 182 10.61 -6.02 -17.17
C ASN A 182 9.36 -5.26 -16.72
N VAL A 183 9.22 -4.03 -17.18
CA VAL A 183 8.03 -3.21 -16.97
C VAL A 183 7.13 -3.34 -18.20
N GLU A 184 5.87 -3.67 -18.00
CA GLU A 184 4.88 -3.77 -19.06
C GLU A 184 4.03 -2.50 -19.11
N ASN A 185 3.90 -1.93 -20.31
CA ASN A 185 2.85 -0.96 -20.58
C ASN A 185 1.57 -1.73 -20.91
N PHE A 186 0.69 -1.88 -19.94
CA PHE A 186 -0.53 -2.69 -20.08
C PHE A 186 -1.50 -2.15 -21.14
N LYS A 187 -1.45 -0.87 -21.49
CA LYS A 187 -2.27 -0.26 -22.53
C LYS A 187 -1.79 -0.64 -23.94
N GLU A 188 -0.48 -0.68 -24.11
CA GLU A 188 0.15 -0.87 -25.44
C GLU A 188 0.73 -2.27 -25.61
N GLY A 189 0.83 -3.06 -24.53
CA GLY A 189 1.45 -4.39 -24.52
C GLY A 189 2.96 -4.38 -24.73
N THR A 190 3.60 -3.20 -24.71
CA THR A 190 5.04 -3.07 -24.86
C THR A 190 5.77 -3.36 -23.54
N LYS A 191 6.98 -3.93 -23.63
CA LYS A 191 7.83 -4.23 -22.47
C LYS A 191 9.20 -3.59 -22.64
N TYR A 192 9.74 -3.09 -21.53
CA TYR A 192 11.11 -2.60 -21.46
C TYR A 192 11.81 -3.06 -20.17
N SER A 193 13.13 -3.26 -20.23
CA SER A 193 13.91 -3.56 -19.03
C SER A 193 14.21 -2.27 -18.26
N GLU A 194 14.05 -2.30 -16.95
CA GLU A 194 14.38 -1.21 -16.05
C GLU A 194 15.32 -1.70 -14.95
N LYS A 195 16.35 -0.91 -14.66
CA LYS A 195 17.17 -1.02 -13.45
C LYS A 195 16.68 0.01 -12.44
N PHE A 196 16.40 -0.45 -11.22
CA PHE A 196 15.80 0.37 -10.18
C PHE A 196 16.53 0.21 -8.85
N LEU A 197 17.19 1.29 -8.40
CA LEU A 197 17.96 1.31 -7.17
C LEU A 197 17.14 1.99 -6.06
N PRO A 198 16.46 1.24 -5.18
CA PRO A 198 15.59 1.84 -4.18
C PRO A 198 16.36 2.50 -3.04
N ASP A 199 15.85 3.64 -2.56
CA ASP A 199 16.20 4.25 -1.26
C ASP A 199 15.28 3.73 -0.15
N LEU A 200 14.06 3.33 -0.52
CA LEU A 200 13.05 2.80 0.39
C LEU A 200 12.38 1.58 -0.22
N ILE A 201 12.31 0.52 0.57
CA ILE A 201 11.57 -0.70 0.26
C ILE A 201 10.45 -0.84 1.29
N ILE A 202 9.21 -0.94 0.83
CA ILE A 202 8.01 -1.09 1.66
C ILE A 202 7.40 -2.47 1.41
N ASN A 203 7.11 -3.20 2.47
CA ASN A 203 6.28 -4.40 2.43
C ASN A 203 5.21 -4.32 3.52
N THR A 204 3.95 -4.13 3.12
CA THR A 204 2.81 -4.04 4.05
C THR A 204 2.01 -5.33 4.15
N SER A 205 2.50 -6.40 3.53
CA SER A 205 1.80 -7.67 3.35
C SER A 205 2.71 -8.87 3.64
N ALA A 206 3.68 -8.71 4.58
CA ALA A 206 4.65 -9.74 4.88
C ALA A 206 4.02 -11.03 5.43
N GLU A 207 2.81 -10.97 5.96
CA GLU A 207 2.03 -12.13 6.41
C GLU A 207 1.63 -13.09 5.28
N HIS A 208 1.52 -12.60 4.04
CA HIS A 208 1.08 -13.40 2.89
C HIS A 208 2.22 -14.13 2.15
N MET A 209 3.46 -13.93 2.55
CA MET A 209 4.62 -14.48 1.85
C MET A 209 5.67 -15.02 2.82
N THR A 210 6.54 -15.90 2.32
CA THR A 210 7.70 -16.33 3.09
C THR A 210 8.67 -15.17 3.31
N ASP A 211 9.62 -15.32 4.22
CA ASP A 211 10.69 -14.33 4.45
C ASP A 211 11.88 -14.48 3.47
N GLU A 212 11.74 -15.31 2.45
CA GLU A 212 12.79 -15.55 1.45
C GLU A 212 13.13 -14.29 0.64
N TRP A 213 12.12 -13.47 0.30
CA TRP A 213 12.36 -12.19 -0.37
C TRP A 213 13.34 -11.30 0.41
N TYR A 214 13.25 -11.31 1.74
CA TYR A 214 14.13 -10.53 2.61
C TYR A 214 15.53 -11.12 2.68
N LYS A 215 15.64 -12.45 2.79
CA LYS A 215 16.94 -13.17 2.82
C LYS A 215 17.70 -13.04 1.50
N GLN A 216 16.99 -12.96 0.38
CA GLN A 216 17.57 -12.82 -0.95
C GLN A 216 18.10 -11.41 -1.23
N ILE A 217 17.65 -10.40 -0.47
CA ILE A 217 18.13 -9.04 -0.61
C ILE A 217 19.56 -8.96 -0.04
N ARG A 218 20.51 -8.62 -0.89
CA ARG A 218 21.92 -8.45 -0.49
C ARG A 218 22.20 -7.02 -0.08
N PHE A 219 21.66 -6.62 1.05
CA PHE A 219 21.75 -5.23 1.54
C PHE A 219 23.20 -4.74 1.70
N LYS A 220 24.12 -5.63 2.08
CA LYS A 220 25.54 -5.28 2.27
C LYS A 220 26.26 -4.89 0.98
N GLU A 221 25.73 -5.29 -0.17
CA GLU A 221 26.32 -5.01 -1.48
C GLU A 221 25.78 -3.73 -2.11
N MET A 222 24.76 -3.09 -1.50
CA MET A 222 24.11 -1.91 -2.08
C MET A 222 24.82 -0.62 -1.74
N GLU A 223 24.98 0.22 -2.75
CA GLU A 223 25.47 1.60 -2.57
C GLU A 223 24.43 2.50 -1.89
N SER A 224 23.13 2.26 -2.13
CA SER A 224 22.05 3.10 -1.61
C SER A 224 21.74 2.88 -0.13
N ASN A 225 22.14 1.74 0.47
CA ASN A 225 21.82 1.39 1.85
C ASN A 225 20.34 1.68 2.20
N PRO A 226 19.37 1.02 1.52
CA PRO A 226 17.97 1.40 1.58
C PRO A 226 17.39 1.24 2.98
N ILE A 227 16.41 2.07 3.28
CA ILE A 227 15.52 1.84 4.41
C ILE A 227 14.50 0.79 3.99
N VAL A 228 14.19 -0.14 4.88
CA VAL A 228 13.15 -1.14 4.69
C VAL A 228 12.07 -0.93 5.75
N ALA A 229 10.83 -0.81 5.31
CA ALA A 229 9.66 -0.71 6.16
C ALA A 229 8.80 -1.96 5.96
N ILE A 230 8.59 -2.74 7.01
CA ILE A 230 7.89 -4.02 6.95
C ILE A 230 6.73 -3.99 7.92
N GLN A 231 5.54 -4.40 7.46
CA GLN A 231 4.39 -4.68 8.31
C GLN A 231 3.97 -6.13 8.18
N SER A 232 3.52 -6.71 9.29
CA SER A 232 2.84 -7.99 9.38
C SER A 232 1.77 -7.91 10.47
N ASN A 233 1.01 -8.98 10.69
CA ASN A 233 -0.06 -9.03 11.67
C ASN A 233 -0.04 -10.32 12.51
N ASN A 234 -0.97 -10.45 13.46
CA ASN A 234 -1.14 -11.63 14.31
C ASN A 234 -2.41 -12.44 14.00
N LEU A 235 -2.93 -12.36 12.79
CA LEU A 235 -4.11 -13.13 12.33
C LEU A 235 -3.69 -14.52 11.84
N PHE A 236 -3.34 -15.40 12.76
CA PHE A 236 -2.86 -16.76 12.44
C PHE A 236 -3.95 -17.70 11.93
N ASP A 237 -5.23 -17.36 12.15
CA ASP A 237 -6.36 -18.21 11.76
C ASP A 237 -6.78 -18.02 10.29
N ILE A 238 -6.13 -17.11 9.57
CA ILE A 238 -6.38 -16.88 8.13
C ILE A 238 -5.45 -17.79 7.33
N PRO A 239 -5.97 -18.70 6.49
CA PRO A 239 -5.14 -19.68 5.78
C PRO A 239 -4.05 -19.06 4.88
N GLU A 240 -4.33 -17.90 4.28
CA GLU A 240 -3.42 -17.16 3.41
C GLU A 240 -2.33 -16.42 4.19
N HIS A 241 -2.43 -16.33 5.52
CA HIS A 241 -1.44 -15.66 6.39
C HIS A 241 -0.38 -16.66 6.88
N ILE A 242 0.55 -16.99 6.00
CA ILE A 242 1.59 -18.00 6.28
C ILE A 242 2.77 -17.48 7.11
N ASN A 243 2.86 -16.17 7.33
CA ASN A 243 4.02 -15.53 7.95
C ASN A 243 3.65 -14.44 8.96
N CYS A 244 2.64 -14.71 9.78
CA CYS A 244 2.23 -13.84 10.88
C CYS A 244 3.31 -13.69 11.96
N VAL A 245 3.17 -12.64 12.78
CA VAL A 245 4.04 -12.38 13.93
C VAL A 245 3.24 -12.09 15.20
N HIS A 246 3.74 -12.55 16.34
CA HIS A 246 3.08 -12.31 17.63
C HIS A 246 3.42 -10.94 18.24
N SER A 247 4.60 -10.41 17.94
CA SER A 247 5.15 -9.21 18.58
C SER A 247 6.27 -8.59 17.75
N VAL A 248 6.69 -7.39 18.15
CA VAL A 248 7.89 -6.73 17.63
C VAL A 248 9.12 -7.62 17.74
N ASP A 249 9.33 -8.27 18.88
CA ASP A 249 10.50 -9.15 19.08
C ASP A 249 10.47 -10.37 18.16
N HIS A 250 9.28 -10.92 17.89
CA HIS A 250 9.15 -11.99 16.88
C HIS A 250 9.50 -11.48 15.50
N MET A 251 9.04 -10.28 15.14
CA MET A 251 9.31 -9.67 13.86
C MET A 251 10.80 -9.35 13.67
N LYS A 252 11.49 -8.86 14.70
CA LYS A 252 12.95 -8.61 14.68
C LYS A 252 13.76 -9.89 14.44
N LYS A 253 13.30 -11.04 14.94
CA LYS A 253 13.95 -12.34 14.67
C LYS A 253 13.78 -12.79 13.23
N LYS A 254 12.62 -12.51 12.61
CA LYS A 254 12.35 -12.85 11.21
C LYS A 254 13.05 -11.91 10.25
N PHE A 255 13.08 -10.63 10.56
CA PHE A 255 13.61 -9.55 9.73
C PHE A 255 14.70 -8.78 10.51
N PRO A 256 15.88 -9.40 10.71
CA PRO A 256 16.96 -8.77 11.48
C PRO A 256 17.48 -7.53 10.78
N MET A 257 17.57 -6.42 11.51
CA MET A 257 18.07 -5.14 11.01
C MET A 257 19.31 -4.72 11.79
N ARG A 258 20.28 -4.17 11.08
CA ARG A 258 21.49 -3.58 11.68
C ARG A 258 21.18 -2.31 12.46
N GLU A 259 20.24 -1.53 11.95
CA GLU A 259 19.79 -0.28 12.55
C GLU A 259 18.27 -0.24 12.52
N ILE A 260 17.64 -0.18 13.68
CA ILE A 260 16.20 -0.01 13.81
C ILE A 260 15.92 1.48 13.99
N LEU A 261 15.19 2.07 13.06
CA LEU A 261 14.79 3.48 13.07
C LEU A 261 13.42 3.68 13.69
N PHE A 262 12.56 2.66 13.59
CA PHE A 262 11.26 2.60 14.24
C PHE A 262 10.84 1.15 14.45
N GLU A 263 10.18 0.87 15.57
CA GLU A 263 9.48 -0.37 15.85
C GLU A 263 8.19 -0.09 16.63
N GLY A 264 7.12 -0.84 16.36
CA GLY A 264 5.85 -0.60 17.04
C GLY A 264 4.75 -1.59 16.70
N GLU A 265 3.66 -1.46 17.43
CA GLU A 265 2.42 -2.22 17.26
C GLU A 265 1.23 -1.25 17.17
N LEU A 266 0.34 -1.48 16.22
CA LEU A 266 -0.93 -0.77 16.07
C LEU A 266 -2.08 -1.72 16.39
N GLN A 267 -2.86 -1.40 17.41
CA GLN A 267 -4.08 -2.16 17.73
C GLN A 267 -5.18 -1.80 16.74
N LEU A 268 -5.69 -2.80 16.06
CA LEU A 268 -6.84 -2.74 15.16
C LEU A 268 -8.01 -3.54 15.73
N LYS A 269 -9.16 -3.52 15.05
CA LYS A 269 -10.33 -4.29 15.50
C LYS A 269 -10.05 -5.80 15.36
N GLY A 270 -9.93 -6.49 16.47
CA GLY A 270 -9.72 -7.95 16.51
C GLY A 270 -8.29 -8.43 16.31
N TYR A 271 -7.35 -7.59 15.93
CA TYR A 271 -5.95 -7.96 15.72
C TYR A 271 -5.00 -6.78 15.89
N LYS A 272 -3.71 -7.06 15.81
CA LYS A 272 -2.69 -6.02 15.78
C LYS A 272 -1.78 -6.12 14.56
N ARG A 273 -1.35 -4.97 14.06
CA ARG A 273 -0.25 -4.82 13.11
C ARG A 273 1.04 -4.59 13.86
N VAL A 274 2.10 -5.19 13.35
CA VAL A 274 3.47 -4.98 13.85
C VAL A 274 4.27 -4.35 12.73
N MET A 275 5.11 -3.37 13.05
CA MET A 275 5.93 -2.68 12.06
C MET A 275 7.37 -2.53 12.52
N LEU A 276 8.30 -2.74 11.60
CA LEU A 276 9.70 -2.36 11.70
C LEU A 276 10.07 -1.43 10.55
N ILE A 277 10.84 -0.38 10.86
CA ILE A 277 11.49 0.46 9.86
C ILE A 277 12.97 0.54 10.24
N GLY A 278 13.85 0.24 9.30
CA GLY A 278 15.28 0.25 9.60
C GLY A 278 16.15 -0.06 8.40
N ARG A 279 17.43 -0.28 8.67
CA ARG A 279 18.42 -0.72 7.68
C ARG A 279 18.86 -2.14 8.00
N PRO A 280 18.70 -3.06 7.09
CA PRO A 280 19.13 -4.45 7.24
C PRO A 280 20.65 -4.62 7.36
#